data_239778cac3390051f71add7a587b3ca3
#
_entry.id   239778cac3390051f71add7a587b3ca3
#
_cell.length_a   1.000
_cell.length_b   1.000
_cell.length_c   1.000
_cell.angle_alpha   90.00
_cell.angle_beta   90.00
_cell.angle_gamma   90.00
#
_symmetry.space_group_name_H-M   'P 1'
#
loop_
_entity.id
_entity.type
_entity.pdbx_description
1 polymer ?
#
loop_
_entity_poly.entity_id
_entity_poly.type
_entity_poly.pdbx_seq_one_letter_code
_entity_poly.pdbx_strand_id
1 'polypeptide(L)'
;LHSGRVYNASGSIPTGGVVTSYGNTVSGIYDNILVFGGRAKLTNAYNGITTKWSDESHSFVNTANYISPRSNLTSTGLVDASLGIGGIYNGTILNTTDFYNGTVWSTLTGMSTARESHSSIGNVDSALTVGGRTATDITDKSEIFNGATWSNLSNIPIKIKKATLNGKAYDALLSAGEDASGYQMKSFRQLGDIWYTVGDVNIPRTYHSASGTSTNAKLIGGISNVGS
;
A
#
# COMPACT_ATOMS: atom_id res chain seq x y z
N LEU A 1 -10.80 7.03 1.50
CA LEU A 1 -10.25 5.72 1.11
C LEU A 1 -8.90 5.57 1.78
N HIS A 2 -8.74 4.53 2.58
CA HIS A 2 -7.51 4.29 3.32
C HIS A 2 -6.80 3.08 2.75
N SER A 3 -5.55 3.24 2.33
CA SER A 3 -4.65 2.12 2.15
C SER A 3 -3.90 1.90 3.46
N GLY A 4 -4.28 0.89 4.22
CA GLY A 4 -3.55 0.48 5.41
C GLY A 4 -2.54 -0.60 5.08
N ARG A 5 -1.28 -0.44 5.49
CA ARG A 5 -0.36 -1.57 5.55
C ARG A 5 -0.60 -2.31 6.86
N VAL A 6 -1.00 -3.56 6.77
CA VAL A 6 -1.09 -4.42 7.94
C VAL A 6 0.20 -5.22 8.05
N TYR A 7 1.05 -4.87 8.99
CA TYR A 7 2.04 -5.77 9.55
C TYR A 7 1.31 -6.67 10.54
N ASN A 8 1.14 -7.93 10.22
CA ASN A 8 0.37 -8.94 10.94
C ASN A 8 -1.16 -8.79 10.87
N ALA A 9 -1.76 -9.24 9.79
CA ALA A 9 -3.10 -9.78 9.90
C ALA A 9 -2.99 -11.23 10.38
N SER A 10 -3.25 -11.49 11.65
CA SER A 10 -3.54 -12.83 12.14
C SER A 10 -5.01 -13.11 11.87
N GLY A 11 -5.31 -13.80 10.77
CA GLY A 11 -6.62 -14.29 10.47
C GLY A 11 -6.63 -15.82 10.53
N SER A 12 -7.58 -16.44 11.22
CA SER A 12 -7.80 -17.86 11.10
C SER A 12 -8.49 -18.11 9.76
N ILE A 13 -7.81 -18.86 8.89
CA ILE A 13 -8.40 -19.37 7.66
C ILE A 13 -9.29 -20.57 8.04
N PRO A 14 -10.47 -20.75 7.44
CA PRO A 14 -11.42 -21.83 7.79
C PRO A 14 -10.90 -23.26 7.61
N THR A 15 -9.67 -23.48 7.20
CA THR A 15 -9.05 -24.80 6.99
C THR A 15 -8.02 -25.18 8.04
N GLY A 16 -8.14 -24.65 9.27
CA GLY A 16 -7.47 -25.23 10.45
C GLY A 16 -6.01 -24.87 10.66
N GLY A 17 -5.48 -23.82 10.04
CA GLY A 17 -4.13 -23.34 10.25
C GLY A 17 -4.08 -21.83 10.51
N VAL A 18 -3.38 -21.40 11.57
CA VAL A 18 -3.02 -19.98 11.76
C VAL A 18 -1.91 -19.63 10.77
N VAL A 19 -2.24 -18.93 9.70
CA VAL A 19 -1.24 -18.39 8.78
C VAL A 19 -0.94 -16.95 9.18
N THR A 20 0.18 -16.72 9.84
CA THR A 20 0.73 -15.38 10.00
C THR A 20 1.44 -14.99 8.70
N SER A 21 0.93 -14.01 7.99
CA SER A 21 1.59 -13.42 6.82
C SER A 21 2.08 -12.00 7.14
N TYR A 22 3.12 -11.55 6.44
CA TYR A 22 3.61 -10.18 6.50
C TYR A 22 3.72 -9.60 5.09
N GLY A 23 3.66 -8.27 4.98
CA GLY A 23 3.71 -7.57 3.69
C GLY A 23 2.48 -7.80 2.81
N ASN A 24 1.34 -8.20 3.41
CA ASN A 24 0.03 -8.18 2.76
C ASN A 24 -0.52 -6.76 2.67
N THR A 25 -1.57 -6.57 1.90
CA THR A 25 -2.23 -5.29 1.71
C THR A 25 -3.73 -5.39 1.94
N VAL A 26 -4.34 -4.26 2.23
CA VAL A 26 -5.77 -4.13 2.52
C VAL A 26 -6.37 -3.02 1.68
N SER A 27 -7.48 -3.28 1.01
CA SER A 27 -8.29 -2.27 0.35
C SER A 27 -9.75 -2.35 0.81
N GLY A 28 -10.49 -1.27 0.62
CA GLY A 28 -11.89 -1.17 1.00
C GLY A 28 -12.17 -0.06 2.01
N ILE A 29 -13.44 0.03 2.42
CA ILE A 29 -13.95 1.05 3.36
C ILE A 29 -14.93 0.40 4.34
N TYR A 30 -14.94 0.89 5.60
CA TYR A 30 -15.84 0.45 6.67
C TYR A 30 -15.85 -1.09 6.83
N ASP A 31 -16.99 -1.71 6.63
CA ASP A 31 -17.34 -3.13 6.73
C ASP A 31 -17.00 -3.93 5.46
N ASN A 32 -16.53 -3.27 4.41
CA ASN A 32 -16.18 -3.85 3.11
C ASN A 32 -14.66 -3.84 2.89
N ILE A 33 -13.97 -4.88 3.37
CA ILE A 33 -12.51 -4.97 3.39
C ILE A 33 -12.04 -6.17 2.56
N LEU A 34 -11.05 -5.96 1.69
CA LEU A 34 -10.34 -6.98 0.95
C LEU A 34 -8.89 -7.08 1.44
N VAL A 35 -8.42 -8.28 1.71
CA VAL A 35 -7.03 -8.57 2.15
C VAL A 35 -6.41 -9.57 1.20
N PHE A 36 -5.21 -9.27 0.68
CA PHE A 36 -4.50 -10.16 -0.24
C PHE A 36 -2.99 -9.96 -0.24
N GLY A 37 -2.27 -10.85 -0.90
CA GLY A 37 -0.81 -10.83 -0.98
C GLY A 37 -0.14 -11.21 0.34
N GLY A 38 1.14 -10.85 0.46
CA GLY A 38 1.95 -11.12 1.64
C GLY A 38 2.74 -12.42 1.54
N ARG A 39 3.49 -12.71 2.62
CA ARG A 39 4.39 -13.86 2.71
C ARG A 39 4.18 -14.55 4.05
N ALA A 40 4.01 -15.87 4.04
CA ALA A 40 3.85 -16.67 5.25
C ALA A 40 5.15 -16.70 6.06
N LYS A 41 5.08 -16.43 7.36
CA LYS A 41 6.25 -16.30 8.24
C LYS A 41 7.03 -17.61 8.38
N LEU A 42 6.33 -18.74 8.50
CA LEU A 42 6.96 -20.03 8.77
C LEU A 42 7.54 -20.70 7.52
N THR A 43 6.86 -20.59 6.39
CA THR A 43 7.23 -21.30 5.15
C THR A 43 7.91 -20.39 4.14
N ASN A 44 7.92 -19.07 4.37
CA ASN A 44 8.34 -18.07 3.39
C ASN A 44 7.56 -18.11 2.04
N ALA A 45 6.47 -18.88 1.97
CA ALA A 45 5.64 -18.95 0.79
C ALA A 45 4.85 -17.66 0.59
N TYR A 46 4.74 -17.19 -0.65
CA TYR A 46 3.89 -16.05 -0.99
C TYR A 46 2.43 -16.47 -0.97
N ASN A 47 1.59 -15.63 -0.38
CA ASN A 47 0.19 -15.93 -0.18
C ASN A 47 -0.62 -15.51 -1.41
N GLY A 48 -1.27 -16.47 -2.06
CA GLY A 48 -2.23 -16.25 -3.16
C GLY A 48 -3.68 -16.16 -2.70
N ILE A 49 -3.96 -16.24 -1.40
CA ILE A 49 -5.33 -16.19 -0.90
C ILE A 49 -5.80 -14.73 -0.87
N THR A 50 -7.00 -14.48 -1.39
CA THR A 50 -7.73 -13.23 -1.21
C THR A 50 -8.90 -13.48 -0.30
N THR A 51 -9.06 -12.68 0.74
CA THR A 51 -10.20 -12.73 1.66
C THR A 51 -10.93 -11.40 1.68
N LYS A 52 -12.25 -11.44 1.77
CA LYS A 52 -13.07 -10.25 1.99
C LYS A 52 -13.87 -10.39 3.28
N TRP A 53 -14.12 -9.28 3.95
CA TRP A 53 -15.09 -9.25 5.05
C TRP A 53 -16.49 -9.45 4.49
N SER A 54 -17.29 -10.27 5.16
CA SER A 54 -18.68 -10.51 4.84
C SER A 54 -19.55 -10.12 6.02
N ASP A 55 -20.42 -9.12 5.83
CA ASP A 55 -21.38 -8.70 6.85
C ASP A 55 -22.43 -9.77 7.13
N GLU A 56 -22.81 -10.55 6.13
CA GLU A 56 -23.77 -11.63 6.29
C GLU A 56 -23.29 -12.71 7.27
N SER A 57 -22.00 -13.10 7.15
CA SER A 57 -21.41 -14.12 8.05
C SER A 57 -20.64 -13.53 9.22
N HIS A 58 -20.49 -12.20 9.33
CA HIS A 58 -19.62 -11.48 10.28
C HIS A 58 -18.22 -12.09 10.35
N SER A 59 -17.65 -12.45 9.20
CA SER A 59 -16.36 -13.13 9.11
C SER A 59 -15.64 -12.83 7.79
N PHE A 60 -14.32 -13.11 7.74
CA PHE A 60 -13.59 -13.11 6.50
C PHE A 60 -13.87 -14.38 5.70
N VAL A 61 -14.27 -14.24 4.45
CA VAL A 61 -14.50 -15.33 3.51
C VAL A 61 -13.49 -15.30 2.37
N ASN A 62 -13.06 -16.46 1.89
CA ASN A 62 -12.19 -16.55 0.74
C ASN A 62 -12.94 -16.15 -0.53
N THR A 63 -12.25 -15.46 -1.41
CA THR A 63 -12.71 -15.12 -2.76
C THR A 63 -11.69 -15.62 -3.79
N ALA A 64 -11.68 -15.11 -5.02
CA ALA A 64 -10.73 -15.54 -6.05
C ALA A 64 -9.29 -15.39 -5.59
N ASN A 65 -8.47 -16.40 -5.83
CA ASN A 65 -7.05 -16.34 -5.51
C ASN A 65 -6.35 -15.18 -6.25
N TYR A 66 -5.44 -14.51 -5.54
CA TYR A 66 -4.59 -13.48 -6.10
C TYR A 66 -3.65 -14.10 -7.15
N ILE A 67 -3.71 -13.61 -8.38
CA ILE A 67 -3.02 -14.21 -9.53
C ILE A 67 -1.50 -14.02 -9.51
N SER A 68 -1.01 -13.03 -8.78
CA SER A 68 0.41 -12.68 -8.69
C SER A 68 0.86 -12.59 -7.23
N PRO A 69 0.94 -13.71 -6.49
CA PRO A 69 1.28 -13.70 -5.07
C PRO A 69 2.64 -13.04 -4.82
N ARG A 70 2.65 -11.97 -4.02
CA ARG A 70 3.83 -11.17 -3.68
C ARG A 70 3.65 -10.42 -2.38
N SER A 71 4.71 -9.91 -1.81
CA SER A 71 4.67 -9.12 -0.58
C SER A 71 5.13 -7.68 -0.80
N ASN A 72 4.93 -6.82 0.20
CA ASN A 72 5.31 -5.41 0.19
C ASN A 72 4.72 -4.61 -0.99
N LEU A 73 3.63 -5.10 -1.55
CA LEU A 73 2.81 -4.38 -2.51
C LEU A 73 1.92 -3.37 -1.77
N THR A 74 1.32 -2.46 -2.51
CA THR A 74 0.25 -1.60 -1.99
C THR A 74 -1.06 -1.88 -2.70
N SER A 75 -2.14 -1.44 -2.10
CA SER A 75 -3.46 -1.52 -2.73
C SER A 75 -4.23 -0.23 -2.59
N THR A 76 -5.18 -0.02 -3.48
CA THR A 76 -6.15 1.06 -3.42
C THR A 76 -7.45 0.62 -4.09
N GLY A 77 -8.54 1.31 -3.80
CA GLY A 77 -9.86 0.98 -4.34
C GLY A 77 -10.83 0.43 -3.30
N LEU A 78 -11.90 -0.18 -3.78
CA LEU A 78 -12.97 -0.79 -2.99
C LEU A 78 -12.85 -2.32 -2.96
N VAL A 79 -13.65 -2.98 -2.13
CA VAL A 79 -13.64 -4.44 -1.97
C VAL A 79 -13.92 -5.21 -3.27
N ASP A 80 -14.69 -4.62 -4.16
CA ASP A 80 -15.11 -5.17 -5.45
C ASP A 80 -14.48 -4.46 -6.67
N ALA A 81 -13.60 -3.49 -6.41
CA ALA A 81 -12.86 -2.74 -7.42
C ALA A 81 -11.51 -2.30 -6.83
N SER A 82 -10.55 -3.21 -6.76
CA SER A 82 -9.24 -2.99 -6.10
C SER A 82 -8.08 -3.14 -7.06
N LEU A 83 -7.04 -2.35 -6.84
CA LEU A 83 -5.72 -2.52 -7.46
C LEU A 83 -4.72 -3.11 -6.47
N GLY A 84 -3.92 -4.07 -6.93
CA GLY A 84 -2.70 -4.53 -6.27
C GLY A 84 -1.49 -4.04 -7.07
N ILE A 85 -0.61 -3.25 -6.45
CA ILE A 85 0.39 -2.45 -7.18
C ILE A 85 1.80 -2.77 -6.68
N GLY A 86 2.74 -3.06 -7.59
CA GLY A 86 4.14 -3.32 -7.30
C GLY A 86 4.38 -4.48 -6.35
N GLY A 87 5.40 -4.38 -5.50
CA GLY A 87 5.76 -5.40 -4.53
C GLY A 87 6.98 -6.22 -4.92
N ILE A 88 7.21 -7.32 -4.19
CA ILE A 88 8.38 -8.18 -4.40
C ILE A 88 7.97 -9.66 -4.40
N TYR A 89 8.53 -10.43 -5.33
CA TYR A 89 8.41 -11.87 -5.44
C TYR A 89 9.78 -12.52 -5.68
N ASN A 90 10.19 -13.46 -4.84
CA ASN A 90 11.48 -14.17 -4.92
C ASN A 90 12.70 -13.26 -5.16
N GLY A 91 12.74 -12.11 -4.47
CA GLY A 91 13.83 -11.13 -4.60
C GLY A 91 13.67 -10.16 -5.77
N THR A 92 12.76 -10.41 -6.70
CA THR A 92 12.50 -9.52 -7.84
C THR A 92 11.44 -8.48 -7.46
N ILE A 93 11.79 -7.21 -7.61
CA ILE A 93 10.88 -6.09 -7.41
C ILE A 93 10.07 -5.89 -8.69
N LEU A 94 8.76 -5.74 -8.54
CA LEU A 94 7.80 -5.77 -9.63
C LEU A 94 7.19 -4.38 -9.88
N ASN A 95 6.81 -4.12 -11.14
CA ASN A 95 5.99 -2.97 -11.52
C ASN A 95 4.54 -3.35 -11.84
N THR A 96 4.18 -4.62 -11.66
CA THR A 96 2.88 -5.18 -12.01
C THR A 96 1.74 -4.46 -11.30
N THR A 97 0.65 -4.22 -12.02
CA THR A 97 -0.63 -3.76 -11.48
C THR A 97 -1.68 -4.83 -11.78
N ASP A 98 -2.33 -5.33 -10.76
CA ASP A 98 -3.44 -6.29 -10.88
C ASP A 98 -4.73 -5.65 -10.41
N PHE A 99 -5.82 -5.96 -11.10
CA PHE A 99 -7.16 -5.44 -10.84
C PHE A 99 -8.10 -6.56 -10.41
N TYR A 100 -8.80 -6.35 -9.31
CA TYR A 100 -9.89 -7.19 -8.82
C TYR A 100 -11.24 -6.52 -9.12
N ASN A 101 -12.12 -7.22 -9.83
CA ASN A 101 -13.45 -6.70 -10.22
C ASN A 101 -14.59 -7.17 -9.33
N GLY A 102 -14.28 -7.65 -8.11
CA GLY A 102 -15.26 -8.24 -7.19
C GLY A 102 -15.40 -9.77 -7.32
N THR A 103 -14.91 -10.34 -8.42
CA THR A 103 -15.05 -11.78 -8.73
C THR A 103 -13.71 -12.42 -9.11
N VAL A 104 -12.95 -11.79 -9.97
CA VAL A 104 -11.68 -12.31 -10.50
C VAL A 104 -10.59 -11.23 -10.55
N TRP A 105 -9.35 -11.70 -10.53
CA TRP A 105 -8.17 -10.84 -10.75
C TRP A 105 -7.77 -10.86 -12.23
N SER A 106 -7.29 -9.72 -12.72
CA SER A 106 -6.68 -9.57 -14.04
C SER A 106 -5.46 -8.64 -13.96
N THR A 107 -4.49 -8.82 -14.84
CA THR A 107 -3.30 -7.95 -14.89
C THR A 107 -3.55 -6.78 -15.84
N LEU A 108 -3.20 -5.58 -15.40
CA LEU A 108 -3.24 -4.34 -16.15
C LEU A 108 -1.83 -3.86 -16.54
N THR A 109 -1.75 -2.70 -17.19
CA THR A 109 -0.47 -2.01 -17.47
C THR A 109 0.26 -1.73 -16.17
N GLY A 110 1.53 -2.11 -16.11
CA GLY A 110 2.39 -1.89 -14.94
C GLY A 110 2.92 -0.45 -14.85
N MET A 111 3.38 -0.06 -13.65
CA MET A 111 4.11 1.19 -13.43
C MET A 111 5.35 1.29 -14.33
N SER A 112 5.84 2.50 -14.59
CA SER A 112 7.12 2.71 -15.29
C SER A 112 8.31 2.26 -14.43
N THR A 113 8.21 2.36 -13.11
CA THR A 113 9.27 2.01 -12.16
C THR A 113 8.84 0.87 -11.26
N ALA A 114 9.54 -0.27 -11.36
CA ALA A 114 9.35 -1.39 -10.45
C ALA A 114 9.73 -0.99 -9.00
N ARG A 115 8.81 -1.18 -8.06
CA ARG A 115 9.03 -0.76 -6.66
C ARG A 115 8.25 -1.59 -5.66
N GLU A 116 8.80 -1.71 -4.46
CA GLU A 116 8.15 -2.27 -3.28
C GLU A 116 8.13 -1.25 -2.15
N SER A 117 7.36 -1.50 -1.09
CA SER A 117 7.37 -0.64 0.10
C SER A 117 7.05 0.84 -0.19
N HIS A 118 6.39 1.10 -1.30
CA HIS A 118 5.83 2.39 -1.69
C HIS A 118 4.48 2.62 -1.03
N SER A 119 3.87 3.77 -1.26
CA SER A 119 2.53 4.10 -0.78
C SER A 119 1.59 4.38 -1.95
N SER A 120 0.33 3.99 -1.82
CA SER A 120 -0.67 4.26 -2.85
C SER A 120 -1.98 4.74 -2.24
N ILE A 121 -2.71 5.56 -3.00
CA ILE A 121 -4.02 6.09 -2.64
C ILE A 121 -4.85 6.35 -3.91
N GLY A 122 -6.17 6.36 -3.76
CA GLY A 122 -7.10 6.64 -4.86
C GLY A 122 -8.07 5.49 -5.11
N ASN A 123 -8.42 5.27 -6.36
CA ASN A 123 -9.31 4.19 -6.80
C ASN A 123 -8.80 3.58 -8.12
N VAL A 124 -9.59 2.70 -8.72
CA VAL A 124 -9.21 1.97 -9.95
C VAL A 124 -9.10 2.87 -11.19
N ASP A 125 -9.71 4.05 -11.17
CA ASP A 125 -9.69 5.02 -12.28
C ASP A 125 -8.69 6.16 -12.04
N SER A 126 -8.20 6.31 -10.80
CA SER A 126 -7.27 7.38 -10.43
C SER A 126 -6.47 6.97 -9.20
N ALA A 127 -5.34 6.30 -9.40
CA ALA A 127 -4.46 5.83 -8.33
C ALA A 127 -3.11 6.55 -8.38
N LEU A 128 -2.73 7.16 -7.26
CA LEU A 128 -1.40 7.74 -7.04
C LEU A 128 -0.51 6.72 -6.32
N THR A 129 0.73 6.55 -6.77
CA THR A 129 1.76 5.78 -6.06
C THR A 129 3.04 6.60 -5.90
N VAL A 130 3.68 6.50 -4.73
CA VAL A 130 4.75 7.42 -4.31
C VAL A 130 5.85 6.69 -3.56
N GLY A 131 7.11 7.02 -3.87
CA GLY A 131 8.29 6.51 -3.17
C GLY A 131 8.46 5.00 -3.31
N GLY A 132 9.02 4.38 -2.28
CA GLY A 132 9.32 2.95 -2.23
C GLY A 132 10.78 2.64 -2.47
N ARG A 133 11.09 1.36 -2.68
CA ARG A 133 12.42 0.84 -3.01
C ARG A 133 12.39 0.17 -4.37
N THR A 134 13.35 0.50 -5.21
CA THR A 134 13.68 -0.19 -6.47
C THR A 134 14.73 -1.28 -6.23
N ALA A 135 15.18 -1.95 -7.27
CA ALA A 135 16.26 -2.94 -7.17
C ALA A 135 17.60 -2.31 -6.71
N THR A 136 17.80 -1.03 -6.94
CA THR A 136 19.08 -0.35 -6.68
C THR A 136 19.05 0.63 -5.51
N ASP A 137 17.90 1.29 -5.25
CA ASP A 137 17.84 2.38 -4.26
C ASP A 137 16.40 2.67 -3.79
N ILE A 138 16.26 3.47 -2.73
CA ILE A 138 15.02 4.15 -2.36
C ILE A 138 14.71 5.21 -3.43
N THR A 139 13.46 5.40 -3.78
CA THR A 139 13.07 6.31 -4.87
C THR A 139 12.19 7.47 -4.39
N ASP A 140 12.27 8.58 -5.11
CA ASP A 140 11.44 9.78 -4.99
C ASP A 140 10.30 9.82 -6.05
N LYS A 141 10.17 8.77 -6.86
CA LYS A 141 9.21 8.74 -7.96
C LYS A 141 7.77 8.79 -7.49
N SER A 142 6.97 9.51 -8.26
CA SER A 142 5.53 9.63 -8.14
C SER A 142 4.89 9.30 -9.47
N GLU A 143 3.92 8.39 -9.49
CA GLU A 143 3.21 7.96 -10.70
C GLU A 143 1.72 7.94 -10.46
N ILE A 144 0.96 8.29 -11.50
CA ILE A 144 -0.52 8.31 -11.49
C ILE A 144 -1.07 7.32 -12.52
N PHE A 145 -2.05 6.54 -12.10
CA PHE A 145 -2.85 5.66 -12.96
C PHE A 145 -4.16 6.34 -13.33
N ASN A 146 -4.55 6.28 -14.58
CA ASN A 146 -5.78 6.90 -15.11
C ASN A 146 -6.89 5.89 -15.45
N GLY A 147 -6.81 4.68 -14.91
CA GLY A 147 -7.71 3.57 -15.26
C GLY A 147 -7.18 2.66 -16.38
N ALA A 148 -6.19 3.10 -17.16
CA ALA A 148 -5.63 2.35 -18.28
C ALA A 148 -4.09 2.30 -18.26
N THR A 149 -3.43 3.41 -17.99
CA THR A 149 -1.97 3.55 -18.06
C THR A 149 -1.42 4.34 -16.89
N TRP A 150 -0.13 4.14 -16.58
CA TRP A 150 0.62 4.93 -15.62
C TRP A 150 1.37 6.07 -16.31
N SER A 151 1.41 7.22 -15.66
CA SER A 151 2.18 8.39 -16.08
C SER A 151 3.01 8.93 -14.92
N ASN A 152 4.21 9.42 -15.21
CA ASN A 152 5.06 10.05 -14.20
C ASN A 152 4.48 11.41 -13.80
N LEU A 153 4.53 11.72 -12.52
CA LEU A 153 4.30 13.05 -11.95
C LEU A 153 5.64 13.64 -11.46
N SER A 154 5.59 14.87 -10.94
CA SER A 154 6.73 15.47 -10.26
C SER A 154 7.22 14.59 -9.12
N ASN A 155 8.52 14.44 -8.97
CA ASN A 155 9.11 13.69 -7.87
C ASN A 155 8.79 14.33 -6.52
N ILE A 156 8.67 13.54 -5.47
CA ILE A 156 8.67 14.05 -4.10
C ILE A 156 10.06 14.62 -3.75
N PRO A 157 10.14 15.59 -2.83
CA PRO A 157 11.41 16.27 -2.51
C PRO A 157 12.50 15.39 -1.90
N ILE A 158 12.16 14.19 -1.42
CA ILE A 158 13.11 13.23 -0.83
C ILE A 158 12.84 11.81 -1.32
N LYS A 159 13.86 10.97 -1.33
CA LYS A 159 13.71 9.52 -1.49
C LYS A 159 13.13 8.93 -0.20
N ILE A 160 12.04 8.18 -0.27
CA ILE A 160 11.37 7.64 0.92
C ILE A 160 10.64 6.34 0.61
N LYS A 161 10.62 5.42 1.59
CA LYS A 161 9.83 4.18 1.58
C LYS A 161 9.04 4.04 2.89
N LYS A 162 8.04 3.16 2.91
CA LYS A 162 7.24 2.84 4.10
C LYS A 162 6.58 4.07 4.75
N ALA A 163 6.35 5.12 3.96
CA ALA A 163 5.56 6.27 4.32
C ALA A 163 4.06 5.95 4.20
N THR A 164 3.20 6.88 4.59
CA THR A 164 1.76 6.77 4.37
C THR A 164 1.23 7.92 3.53
N LEU A 165 0.18 7.63 2.76
CA LEU A 165 -0.58 8.62 2.00
C LEU A 165 -1.99 8.77 2.57
N ASN A 166 -2.46 10.01 2.67
CA ASN A 166 -3.83 10.39 2.99
C ASN A 166 -4.39 11.31 1.91
N GLY A 167 -5.71 11.34 1.76
CA GLY A 167 -6.38 12.21 0.77
C GLY A 167 -6.79 11.45 -0.49
N LYS A 168 -6.48 11.99 -1.65
CA LYS A 168 -6.79 11.42 -2.98
C LYS A 168 -5.70 11.80 -3.98
N ALA A 169 -5.71 11.19 -5.15
CA ALA A 169 -4.84 11.60 -6.25
C ALA A 169 -4.98 13.11 -6.52
N TYR A 170 -3.87 13.78 -6.75
CA TYR A 170 -3.72 15.24 -6.93
C TYR A 170 -4.03 16.11 -5.70
N ASP A 171 -4.40 15.51 -4.56
CA ASP A 171 -4.52 16.19 -3.25
C ASP A 171 -4.21 15.18 -2.14
N ALA A 172 -2.95 14.85 -1.99
CA ALA A 172 -2.45 13.85 -1.08
C ALA A 172 -1.49 14.43 -0.04
N LEU A 173 -1.48 13.83 1.14
CA LEU A 173 -0.48 14.09 2.19
C LEU A 173 0.37 12.83 2.37
N LEU A 174 1.66 12.93 2.07
CA LEU A 174 2.67 11.93 2.37
C LEU A 174 3.30 12.26 3.72
N SER A 175 3.38 11.30 4.62
CA SER A 175 3.89 11.56 5.98
C SER A 175 4.83 10.48 6.46
N ALA A 176 5.92 10.91 7.11
CA ALA A 176 6.91 10.07 7.78
C ALA A 176 7.50 8.98 6.85
N GLY A 177 7.99 7.88 7.37
CA GLY A 177 8.59 6.79 6.60
C GLY A 177 10.07 6.62 6.90
N GLU A 178 10.83 6.10 5.93
CA GLU A 178 12.24 5.75 6.08
C GLU A 178 13.00 6.12 4.81
N ASP A 179 14.13 6.77 4.96
CA ASP A 179 15.12 7.01 3.90
C ASP A 179 16.45 6.30 4.21
N ALA A 180 17.53 6.66 3.49
CA ALA A 180 18.84 6.06 3.71
C ALA A 180 19.46 6.44 5.06
N SER A 181 19.04 7.55 5.69
CA SER A 181 19.52 8.02 7.00
C SER A 181 18.69 7.46 8.17
N GLY A 182 17.56 6.84 7.92
CA GLY A 182 16.70 6.24 8.93
C GLY A 182 15.26 6.76 8.90
N TYR A 183 14.59 6.73 10.05
CA TYR A 183 13.18 7.09 10.16
C TYR A 183 12.99 8.61 10.04
N GLN A 184 12.00 9.02 9.26
CA GLN A 184 11.73 10.40 8.90
C GLN A 184 10.53 10.98 9.63
N MET A 185 10.57 12.30 9.87
CA MET A 185 9.44 13.11 10.32
C MET A 185 8.79 13.89 9.17
N LYS A 186 9.47 13.98 8.03
CA LYS A 186 9.08 14.83 6.90
C LYS A 186 7.70 14.51 6.39
N SER A 187 6.95 15.57 6.06
CA SER A 187 5.66 15.47 5.41
C SER A 187 5.59 16.39 4.19
N PHE A 188 4.88 15.91 3.17
CA PHE A 188 4.73 16.61 1.90
C PHE A 188 3.30 16.55 1.45
N ARG A 189 2.75 17.67 0.99
CA ARG A 189 1.40 17.73 0.40
C ARG A 189 1.49 17.89 -1.10
N GLN A 190 0.75 17.06 -1.82
CA GLN A 190 0.52 17.19 -3.24
C GLN A 190 -0.69 18.09 -3.50
N LEU A 191 -0.52 19.07 -4.38
CA LEU A 191 -1.62 19.84 -4.96
C LEU A 191 -1.42 19.88 -6.48
N GLY A 192 -2.32 19.27 -7.22
CA GLY A 192 -2.09 19.00 -8.64
C GLY A 192 -0.89 18.07 -8.83
N ASP A 193 0.08 18.49 -9.64
CA ASP A 193 1.30 17.74 -9.95
C ASP A 193 2.51 18.11 -9.06
N ILE A 194 2.35 19.04 -8.14
CA ILE A 194 3.46 19.59 -7.36
C ILE A 194 3.40 19.14 -5.91
N TRP A 195 4.57 18.80 -5.34
CA TRP A 195 4.75 18.46 -3.94
C TRP A 195 5.33 19.66 -3.15
N TYR A 196 4.69 20.00 -2.06
CA TYR A 196 5.09 21.07 -1.13
C TYR A 196 5.49 20.47 0.21
N THR A 197 6.58 20.98 0.78
CA THR A 197 6.94 20.66 2.17
C THR A 197 5.92 21.30 3.11
N VAL A 198 5.43 20.51 4.07
CA VAL A 198 4.50 20.94 5.12
C VAL A 198 5.08 20.62 6.49
N GLY A 199 4.32 20.85 7.57
CA GLY A 199 4.78 20.58 8.93
C GLY A 199 5.13 19.11 9.14
N ASP A 200 6.24 18.86 9.82
CA ASP A 200 6.73 17.52 10.13
C ASP A 200 5.85 16.83 11.19
N VAL A 201 5.86 15.49 11.22
CA VAL A 201 5.26 14.75 12.34
C VAL A 201 6.13 14.90 13.61
N ASN A 202 5.52 14.76 14.77
CA ASN A 202 6.22 15.01 16.05
C ASN A 202 7.27 13.92 16.39
N ILE A 203 7.14 12.71 15.85
CA ILE A 203 8.03 11.58 16.14
C ILE A 203 8.35 10.87 14.82
N PRO A 204 9.66 10.66 14.50
CA PRO A 204 10.07 9.93 13.31
C PRO A 204 9.58 8.48 13.40
N ARG A 205 8.94 7.99 12.35
CA ARG A 205 8.35 6.65 12.34
C ARG A 205 8.24 6.04 10.96
N THR A 206 8.17 4.72 10.96
CA THR A 206 7.94 3.88 9.79
C THR A 206 6.93 2.79 10.13
N TYR A 207 6.37 2.09 9.13
CA TYR A 207 5.37 1.03 9.31
C TYR A 207 4.13 1.47 10.09
N HIS A 208 3.80 2.74 10.06
CA HIS A 208 2.59 3.28 10.65
C HIS A 208 1.43 3.22 9.66
N SER A 209 0.23 3.36 10.19
CA SER A 209 -0.98 3.58 9.40
C SER A 209 -1.41 5.04 9.50
N ALA A 210 -2.14 5.50 8.51
CA ALA A 210 -2.72 6.82 8.54
C ALA A 210 -4.18 6.80 8.10
N SER A 211 -4.96 7.74 8.62
CA SER A 211 -6.39 7.89 8.35
C SER A 211 -6.72 9.37 8.22
N GLY A 212 -7.69 9.70 7.38
CA GLY A 212 -8.15 11.07 7.17
C GLY A 212 -7.94 11.59 5.75
N THR A 213 -7.92 12.91 5.62
CA THR A 213 -7.74 13.63 4.36
C THR A 213 -6.34 14.23 4.26
N SER A 214 -6.02 14.88 3.15
CA SER A 214 -4.76 15.63 2.97
C SER A 214 -4.60 16.81 3.92
N THR A 215 -5.69 17.30 4.52
CA THR A 215 -5.73 18.45 5.44
C THR A 215 -6.05 18.08 6.88
N ASN A 216 -6.52 16.86 7.12
CA ASN A 216 -6.86 16.37 8.44
C ASN A 216 -6.54 14.87 8.52
N ALA A 217 -5.29 14.56 8.81
CA ALA A 217 -4.77 13.20 8.89
C ALA A 217 -4.35 12.85 10.32
N LYS A 218 -4.53 11.57 10.67
CA LYS A 218 -4.01 10.97 11.91
C LYS A 218 -3.08 9.83 11.57
N LEU A 219 -1.89 9.82 12.19
CA LEU A 219 -0.94 8.72 12.10
C LEU A 219 -1.06 7.84 13.33
N ILE A 220 -1.08 6.53 13.14
CA ILE A 220 -1.35 5.55 14.20
C ILE A 220 -0.26 4.48 14.19
N GLY A 221 0.36 4.25 15.35
CA GLY A 221 1.34 3.19 15.54
C GLY A 221 2.65 3.41 14.78
N GLY A 222 3.24 2.34 14.33
CA GLY A 222 4.54 2.31 13.68
C GLY A 222 5.69 2.02 14.63
N ILE A 223 6.90 2.02 14.06
CA ILE A 223 8.16 1.86 14.80
C ILE A 223 8.89 3.19 14.79
N SER A 224 9.43 3.57 15.93
CA SER A 224 10.22 4.78 16.15
C SER A 224 11.55 4.37 16.80
N ASN A 225 12.61 5.13 16.54
CA ASN A 225 13.89 5.00 17.24
C ASN A 225 14.02 5.97 18.44
N VAL A 226 12.97 6.74 18.72
CA VAL A 226 12.88 7.56 19.95
C VAL A 226 12.27 6.67 21.03
N GLY A 227 13.00 6.44 22.12
CA GLY A 227 12.51 5.67 23.26
C GLY A 227 11.18 6.20 23.78
N SER A 228 10.27 5.27 24.10
CA SER A 228 8.99 5.54 24.75
C SER A 228 9.21 5.90 26.21
#